data_6b1223dcfdd43575471ed1b2c52b3bc0
#
_entry.id   6b1223dcfdd43575471ed1b2c52b3bc0
#
_cell.length_a   1.000
_cell.length_b   1.000
_cell.length_c   1.000
_cell.angle_alpha   90.00
_cell.angle_beta   90.00
_cell.angle_gamma   90.00
#
_symmetry.space_group_name_H-M   'P 1'
#
loop_
_entity.id
_entity.type
_entity.pdbx_description
1 polymer ?
#
loop_
_entity_poly.entity_id
_entity_poly.type
_entity_poly.pdbx_seq_one_letter_code
_entity_poly.pdbx_strand_id
1 'polypeptide(L)'
;DMLAKQFVQGALAAGHEVEYISLAGKHIEFCKGCLACQKLGKCVIADDVNSLLQKVQKADVICWATPVYYYGMSGQMKVLIDRMNALFAFQYMFREVYLLATAAEDEADTFSRVESGLMGWIDCFPQCQFAGRVCCGGVTEPLSVVGHHKLQEAYEMGQSL
;
A
#
# COMPACT_ATOMS: atom_id res chain seq x y z
N ASP A 1 10.79 2.10 1.41
CA ASP A 1 11.44 0.79 1.52
C ASP A 1 11.75 0.44 2.98
N MET A 2 12.48 1.27 3.76
CA MET A 2 12.94 0.93 5.12
C MET A 2 11.79 0.79 6.12
N LEU A 3 10.80 1.70 6.15
CA LEU A 3 9.59 1.54 6.97
C LEU A 3 8.87 0.23 6.66
N ALA A 4 8.69 -0.08 5.37
CA ALA A 4 8.02 -1.31 4.98
C ALA A 4 8.77 -2.57 5.44
N LYS A 5 10.10 -2.57 5.37
CA LYS A 5 10.91 -3.67 5.88
C LYS A 5 10.80 -3.84 7.40
N GLN A 6 10.71 -2.75 8.16
CA GLN A 6 10.50 -2.81 9.60
C GLN A 6 9.11 -3.36 9.96
N PHE A 7 8.08 -2.92 9.26
CA PHE A 7 6.74 -3.49 9.40
C PHE A 7 6.73 -4.99 9.11
N VAL A 8 7.37 -5.42 8.03
CA VAL A 8 7.54 -6.86 7.69
C VAL A 8 8.24 -7.62 8.81
N GLN A 9 9.33 -7.07 9.35
CA GLN A 9 10.07 -7.73 10.45
C GLN A 9 9.20 -7.87 11.71
N GLY A 10 8.39 -6.84 12.04
CA GLY A 10 7.44 -6.90 13.16
C GLY A 10 6.40 -8.00 12.96
N ALA A 11 5.77 -8.04 11.78
CA ALA A 11 4.76 -9.05 11.44
C ALA A 11 5.32 -10.48 11.47
N LEU A 12 6.53 -10.68 10.91
CA LEU A 12 7.22 -11.97 10.98
C LEU A 12 7.54 -12.37 12.43
N ALA A 13 7.94 -11.42 13.29
CA ALA A 13 8.22 -11.68 14.70
C ALA A 13 6.95 -12.07 15.49
N ALA A 14 5.77 -11.60 15.06
CA ALA A 14 4.47 -12.02 15.60
C ALA A 14 3.97 -13.35 15.02
N GLY A 15 4.67 -13.95 14.06
CA GLY A 15 4.35 -15.26 13.50
C GLY A 15 3.47 -15.22 12.24
N HIS A 16 3.29 -14.04 11.64
CA HIS A 16 2.53 -13.90 10.39
C HIS A 16 3.36 -14.34 9.19
N GLU A 17 2.69 -14.84 8.16
CA GLU A 17 3.25 -15.03 6.84
C GLU A 17 3.20 -13.72 6.06
N VAL A 18 4.34 -13.23 5.58
CA VAL A 18 4.44 -11.91 4.95
C VAL A 18 5.04 -11.99 3.57
N GLU A 19 4.38 -11.38 2.60
CA GLU A 19 4.93 -11.17 1.27
C GLU A 19 5.24 -9.68 1.06
N TYR A 20 6.52 -9.34 0.89
CA TYR A 20 6.97 -8.01 0.53
C TYR A 20 7.06 -7.85 -0.98
N ILE A 21 6.35 -6.86 -1.54
CA ILE A 21 6.29 -6.61 -2.97
C ILE A 21 6.78 -5.20 -3.28
N SER A 22 7.89 -5.08 -3.98
CA SER A 22 8.34 -3.81 -4.55
C SER A 22 7.71 -3.59 -5.93
N LEU A 23 7.23 -2.37 -6.18
CA LEU A 23 6.75 -1.97 -7.51
C LEU A 23 7.89 -1.51 -8.43
N ALA A 24 9.11 -1.35 -7.90
CA ALA A 24 10.27 -1.02 -8.72
C ALA A 24 10.54 -2.13 -9.74
N GLY A 25 10.68 -1.75 -11.01
CA GLY A 25 10.94 -2.68 -12.11
C GLY A 25 9.74 -3.49 -12.58
N LYS A 26 8.55 -3.33 -11.99
CA LYS A 26 7.33 -3.96 -12.49
C LYS A 26 6.75 -3.20 -13.67
N HIS A 27 6.25 -3.93 -14.63
CA HIS A 27 5.53 -3.39 -15.77
C HIS A 27 4.04 -3.32 -15.44
N ILE A 28 3.54 -2.10 -15.22
CA ILE A 28 2.15 -1.83 -14.87
C ILE A 28 1.61 -0.73 -15.79
N GLU A 29 0.75 -1.11 -16.73
CA GLU A 29 0.07 -0.20 -17.65
C GLU A 29 -1.09 0.54 -16.96
N PHE A 30 -1.46 1.71 -17.48
CA PHE A 30 -2.59 2.48 -16.97
C PHE A 30 -3.94 1.77 -17.16
N CYS A 31 -4.84 1.98 -16.22
CA CYS A 31 -6.22 1.49 -16.36
C CYS A 31 -6.92 2.19 -17.55
N LYS A 32 -7.57 1.40 -18.42
CA LYS A 32 -8.31 1.91 -19.58
C LYS A 32 -9.80 2.14 -19.29
N GLY A 33 -10.27 1.87 -18.07
CA GLY A 33 -11.67 2.01 -17.69
C GLY A 33 -12.64 1.08 -18.43
N CYS A 34 -12.16 0.00 -19.04
CA CYS A 34 -12.99 -0.87 -19.88
C CYS A 34 -13.96 -1.79 -19.11
N LEU A 35 -13.84 -1.88 -17.80
CA LEU A 35 -14.65 -2.68 -16.87
C LEU A 35 -14.73 -4.20 -17.17
N ALA A 36 -13.95 -4.70 -18.12
CA ALA A 36 -13.92 -6.13 -18.45
C ALA A 36 -13.52 -7.01 -17.25
N CYS A 37 -12.67 -6.47 -16.36
CA CYS A 37 -12.23 -7.17 -15.16
C CYS A 37 -13.38 -7.49 -14.18
N GLN A 38 -14.46 -6.71 -14.16
CA GLN A 38 -15.62 -6.96 -13.31
C GLN A 38 -16.37 -8.25 -13.71
N LYS A 39 -16.27 -8.66 -14.97
CA LYS A 39 -16.85 -9.93 -15.47
C LYS A 39 -15.87 -11.09 -15.43
N LEU A 40 -14.58 -10.81 -15.64
CA LEU A 40 -13.55 -11.82 -15.85
C LEU A 40 -12.77 -12.18 -14.58
N GLY A 41 -12.83 -11.34 -13.53
CA GLY A 41 -12.02 -11.49 -12.32
C GLY A 41 -10.52 -11.24 -12.51
N LYS A 42 -10.15 -10.74 -13.67
CA LYS A 42 -8.76 -10.40 -14.00
C LYS A 42 -8.73 -9.25 -14.99
N CYS A 43 -7.63 -8.51 -15.01
CA CYS A 43 -7.44 -7.49 -16.02
C CYS A 43 -7.11 -8.08 -17.38
N VAL A 44 -7.64 -7.47 -18.45
CA VAL A 44 -7.37 -7.88 -19.85
C VAL A 44 -6.00 -7.40 -20.34
N ILE A 45 -5.37 -6.46 -19.64
CA ILE A 45 -4.03 -5.98 -19.96
C ILE A 45 -3.02 -7.02 -19.46
N ALA A 46 -2.18 -7.48 -20.36
CA ALA A 46 -1.17 -8.51 -20.08
C ALA A 46 0.09 -7.86 -19.50
N ASP A 47 0.12 -7.67 -18.19
CA ASP A 47 1.23 -7.11 -17.42
C ASP A 47 1.29 -7.74 -16.02
N ASP A 48 2.13 -7.20 -15.12
CA ASP A 48 2.34 -7.75 -13.78
C ASP A 48 1.12 -7.65 -12.85
N VAL A 49 0.10 -6.86 -13.20
CA VAL A 49 -1.03 -6.57 -12.32
C VAL A 49 -1.83 -7.82 -11.96
N ASN A 50 -2.05 -8.74 -12.90
CA ASN A 50 -2.88 -9.91 -12.62
C ASN A 50 -2.28 -10.81 -11.52
N SER A 51 -0.96 -10.91 -11.45
CA SER A 51 -0.27 -11.63 -10.38
C SER A 51 -0.40 -10.90 -9.04
N LEU A 52 -0.33 -9.56 -9.05
CA LEU A 52 -0.50 -8.73 -7.85
C LEU A 52 -1.94 -8.76 -7.33
N LEU A 53 -2.93 -8.72 -8.22
CA LEU A 53 -4.36 -8.83 -7.88
C LEU A 53 -4.65 -10.09 -7.07
N GLN A 54 -4.11 -11.24 -7.52
CA GLN A 54 -4.32 -12.51 -6.81
C GLN A 54 -3.73 -12.52 -5.40
N LYS A 55 -2.60 -11.85 -5.19
CA LYS A 55 -1.95 -11.72 -3.89
C LYS A 55 -2.76 -10.80 -2.97
N VAL A 56 -3.14 -9.63 -3.46
CA VAL A 56 -3.97 -8.68 -2.71
C VAL A 56 -5.31 -9.29 -2.34
N GLN A 57 -5.94 -10.05 -3.24
CA GLN A 57 -7.22 -10.71 -3.00
C GLN A 57 -7.18 -11.71 -1.84
N LYS A 58 -6.04 -12.41 -1.67
CA LYS A 58 -5.85 -13.48 -0.68
C LYS A 58 -5.25 -13.02 0.64
N ALA A 59 -4.71 -11.82 0.70
CA ALA A 59 -4.14 -11.27 1.92
C ALA A 59 -5.24 -10.96 2.94
N ASP A 60 -4.98 -11.20 4.21
CA ASP A 60 -5.86 -10.78 5.31
C ASP A 60 -5.64 -9.30 5.65
N VAL A 61 -4.40 -8.86 5.55
CA VAL A 61 -3.93 -7.49 5.82
C VAL A 61 -3.15 -6.95 4.63
N ILE A 62 -3.34 -5.67 4.30
CA ILE A 62 -2.58 -4.97 3.27
C ILE A 62 -1.88 -3.77 3.89
N CYS A 63 -0.57 -3.67 3.67
CA CYS A 63 0.20 -2.49 4.04
C CYS A 63 0.71 -1.78 2.78
N TRP A 64 0.17 -0.59 2.50
CA TRP A 64 0.62 0.26 1.41
C TRP A 64 1.76 1.15 1.86
N ALA A 65 2.90 1.08 1.16
CA ALA A 65 4.08 1.88 1.45
C ALA A 65 4.43 2.79 0.26
N THR A 66 4.49 4.10 0.49
CA THR A 66 4.70 5.09 -0.58
C THR A 66 5.52 6.29 -0.12
N PRO A 67 6.41 6.83 -0.95
CA PRO A 67 6.85 8.21 -0.77
C PRO A 67 5.69 9.16 -1.10
N VAL A 68 5.69 10.34 -0.48
CA VAL A 68 4.75 11.41 -0.81
C VAL A 68 5.35 12.28 -1.91
N TYR A 69 4.66 12.36 -3.03
CA TYR A 69 4.99 13.25 -4.15
C TYR A 69 3.84 14.20 -4.40
N TYR A 70 4.10 15.53 -4.29
CA TYR A 70 3.06 16.56 -4.41
C TYR A 70 1.84 16.26 -3.51
N TYR A 71 2.12 15.89 -2.23
CA TYR A 71 1.14 15.54 -1.20
C TYR A 71 0.30 14.27 -1.48
N GLY A 72 0.55 13.58 -2.57
CA GLY A 72 -0.14 12.34 -2.95
C GLY A 72 0.76 11.11 -2.89
N MET A 73 0.16 9.94 -3.07
CA MET A 73 0.93 8.70 -3.24
C MET A 73 1.74 8.73 -4.55
N SER A 74 2.79 7.94 -4.61
CA SER A 74 3.59 7.81 -5.84
C SER A 74 2.75 7.35 -7.03
N GLY A 75 3.12 7.79 -8.24
CA GLY A 75 2.43 7.39 -9.46
C GLY A 75 2.36 5.87 -9.64
N GLN A 76 3.42 5.14 -9.28
CA GLN A 76 3.45 3.68 -9.34
C GLN A 76 2.38 3.04 -8.46
N MET A 77 2.23 3.51 -7.22
CA MET A 77 1.20 3.02 -6.31
C MET A 77 -0.20 3.37 -6.82
N LYS A 78 -0.39 4.62 -7.29
CA LYS A 78 -1.70 5.05 -7.83
C LYS A 78 -2.12 4.23 -9.04
N VAL A 79 -1.20 3.98 -9.97
CA VAL A 79 -1.49 3.14 -11.15
C VAL A 79 -1.87 1.73 -10.75
N LEU A 80 -1.21 1.13 -9.76
CA LEU A 80 -1.60 -0.19 -9.25
C LEU A 80 -3.00 -0.16 -8.62
N ILE A 81 -3.30 0.83 -7.77
CA ILE A 81 -4.61 0.99 -7.13
C ILE A 81 -5.72 1.15 -8.17
N ASP A 82 -5.51 1.95 -9.23
CA ASP A 82 -6.48 2.12 -10.32
C ASP A 82 -6.77 0.80 -11.07
N ARG A 83 -5.86 -0.15 -11.02
CA ARG A 83 -6.01 -1.46 -11.65
C ARG A 83 -6.68 -2.50 -10.74
N MET A 84 -6.97 -2.16 -9.47
CA MET A 84 -7.62 -3.06 -8.50
C MET A 84 -9.13 -3.22 -8.71
N ASN A 85 -9.72 -2.68 -9.78
CA ASN A 85 -11.14 -2.82 -10.11
C ASN A 85 -11.63 -4.27 -10.21
N ALA A 86 -10.74 -5.22 -10.50
CA ALA A 86 -11.10 -6.64 -10.54
C ALA A 86 -11.54 -7.17 -9.17
N LEU A 87 -11.09 -6.56 -8.07
CA LEU A 87 -11.44 -6.97 -6.70
C LEU A 87 -12.91 -6.73 -6.36
N PHE A 88 -13.59 -5.76 -7.03
CA PHE A 88 -15.00 -5.49 -6.78
C PHE A 88 -15.94 -6.62 -7.18
N ALA A 89 -15.56 -7.43 -8.16
CA ALA A 89 -16.41 -8.47 -8.71
C ALA A 89 -16.27 -9.81 -7.99
N PHE A 90 -15.29 -9.94 -7.10
CA PHE A 90 -14.91 -11.21 -6.49
C PHE A 90 -14.69 -11.06 -4.99
N GLN A 91 -14.77 -12.18 -4.28
CA GLN A 91 -14.45 -12.20 -2.87
C GLN A 91 -12.99 -11.82 -2.65
N TYR A 92 -12.77 -10.97 -1.68
CA TYR A 92 -11.46 -10.60 -1.17
C TYR A 92 -11.38 -10.91 0.33
N MET A 93 -10.17 -11.18 0.81
CA MET A 93 -9.98 -11.60 2.20
C MET A 93 -9.55 -10.47 3.13
N PHE A 94 -8.90 -9.43 2.60
CA PHE A 94 -8.36 -8.36 3.44
C PHE A 94 -9.46 -7.63 4.23
N ARG A 95 -9.12 -7.34 5.49
CA ARG A 95 -9.99 -6.63 6.44
C ARG A 95 -9.35 -5.37 6.96
N GLU A 96 -8.04 -5.33 6.98
CA GLU A 96 -7.27 -4.22 7.51
C GLU A 96 -6.27 -3.70 6.49
N VAL A 97 -6.19 -2.37 6.41
CA VAL A 97 -5.25 -1.68 5.54
C VAL A 97 -4.44 -0.69 6.35
N TYR A 98 -3.14 -0.75 6.19
CA TYR A 98 -2.16 0.14 6.80
C TYR A 98 -1.48 1.03 5.76
N LEU A 99 -1.01 2.19 6.19
CA LEU A 99 -0.25 3.13 5.37
C LEU A 99 1.11 3.41 5.99
N LEU A 100 2.17 3.24 5.20
CA LEU A 100 3.51 3.72 5.52
C LEU A 100 3.88 4.79 4.51
N ALA A 101 4.19 5.99 4.98
CA ALA A 101 4.51 7.09 4.09
C ALA A 101 5.78 7.83 4.54
N THR A 102 6.56 8.30 3.57
CA THR A 102 7.73 9.16 3.81
C THR A 102 7.60 10.44 3.00
N ALA A 103 8.02 11.57 3.55
CA ALA A 103 7.99 12.87 2.88
C ALA A 103 9.22 13.71 3.24
N ALA A 104 9.56 14.66 2.37
CA ALA A 104 10.59 15.66 2.66
C ALA A 104 10.13 16.65 3.75
N GLU A 105 8.86 17.02 3.73
CA GLU A 105 8.24 17.92 4.72
C GLU A 105 7.71 17.13 5.92
N ASP A 106 7.59 17.80 7.08
CA ASP A 106 7.05 17.22 8.32
C ASP A 106 5.97 18.12 8.93
N GLU A 107 5.19 18.78 8.10
CA GLU A 107 4.07 19.60 8.51
C GLU A 107 2.82 18.74 8.83
N ALA A 108 1.91 19.28 9.62
CA ALA A 108 0.75 18.53 10.12
C ALA A 108 -0.16 17.95 9.02
N ASP A 109 -0.22 18.61 7.87
CA ASP A 109 -1.06 18.22 6.73
C ASP A 109 -0.32 17.49 5.59
N THR A 110 1.01 17.32 5.72
CA THR A 110 1.86 16.71 4.70
C THR A 110 1.32 15.35 4.22
N PHE A 111 0.76 14.57 5.12
CA PHE A 111 0.27 13.23 4.82
C PHE A 111 -1.25 13.14 4.62
N SER A 112 -1.98 14.23 4.84
CA SER A 112 -3.45 14.22 4.83
C SER A 112 -4.05 13.78 3.49
N ARG A 113 -3.46 14.23 2.38
CA ARG A 113 -3.96 13.91 1.04
C ARG A 113 -3.63 12.50 0.59
N VAL A 114 -2.45 11.97 0.91
CA VAL A 114 -2.12 10.59 0.59
C VAL A 114 -3.01 9.64 1.37
N GLU A 115 -3.28 9.93 2.64
CA GLU A 115 -4.22 9.17 3.46
C GLU A 115 -5.65 9.26 2.90
N SER A 116 -6.15 10.47 2.62
CA SER A 116 -7.47 10.67 2.02
C SER A 116 -7.63 9.93 0.70
N GLY A 117 -6.59 9.92 -0.15
CA GLY A 117 -6.59 9.18 -1.40
C GLY A 117 -6.66 7.66 -1.19
N LEU A 118 -6.00 7.14 -0.15
CA LEU A 118 -6.08 5.73 0.21
C LEU A 118 -7.42 5.39 0.84
N MET A 119 -7.96 6.25 1.71
CA MET A 119 -9.30 6.11 2.28
C MET A 119 -10.36 5.96 1.21
N GLY A 120 -10.31 6.78 0.14
CA GLY A 120 -11.24 6.66 -0.99
C GLY A 120 -11.21 5.28 -1.68
N TRP A 121 -10.06 4.59 -1.67
CA TRP A 121 -9.97 3.21 -2.14
C TRP A 121 -10.55 2.23 -1.11
N ILE A 122 -10.24 2.40 0.18
CA ILE A 122 -10.73 1.56 1.28
C ILE A 122 -12.25 1.59 1.35
N ASP A 123 -12.85 2.78 1.25
CA ASP A 123 -14.31 2.99 1.29
C ASP A 123 -15.07 2.22 0.20
N CYS A 124 -14.38 1.82 -0.85
CA CYS A 124 -14.94 0.95 -1.88
C CYS A 124 -15.07 -0.52 -1.46
N PHE A 125 -14.52 -0.92 -0.31
CA PHE A 125 -14.52 -2.29 0.19
C PHE A 125 -15.20 -2.39 1.57
N PRO A 126 -16.52 -2.67 1.63
CA PRO A 126 -17.32 -2.56 2.87
C PRO A 126 -16.85 -3.41 4.05
N GLN A 127 -16.04 -4.45 3.79
CA GLN A 127 -15.51 -5.31 4.86
C GLN A 127 -14.09 -4.93 5.29
N CYS A 128 -13.56 -3.85 4.74
CA CYS A 128 -12.21 -3.37 4.97
C CYS A 128 -12.24 -2.09 5.81
N GLN A 129 -11.24 -1.93 6.66
CA GLN A 129 -11.04 -0.72 7.46
C GLN A 129 -9.61 -0.22 7.38
N PHE A 130 -9.44 1.08 7.56
CA PHE A 130 -8.13 1.67 7.80
C PHE A 130 -7.72 1.38 9.23
N ALA A 131 -6.64 0.62 9.40
CA ALA A 131 -6.23 0.12 10.72
C ALA A 131 -5.09 0.94 11.34
N GLY A 132 -4.33 1.68 10.53
CA GLY A 132 -3.28 2.52 11.09
C GLY A 132 -2.29 3.05 10.04
N ARG A 133 -1.43 3.96 10.50
CA ARG A 133 -0.38 4.52 9.66
C ARG A 133 0.89 4.81 10.44
N VAL A 134 2.04 4.75 9.74
CA VAL A 134 3.30 5.37 10.17
C VAL A 134 3.76 6.32 9.08
N CYS A 135 3.86 7.60 9.45
CA CYS A 135 4.29 8.68 8.57
C CYS A 135 5.62 9.24 9.07
N CYS A 136 6.60 9.37 8.19
CA CYS A 136 7.94 9.87 8.50
C CYS A 136 8.25 11.06 7.60
N GLY A 137 8.19 12.26 8.17
CA GLY A 137 8.58 13.52 7.52
C GLY A 137 10.07 13.81 7.68
N GLY A 138 10.53 14.89 7.05
CA GLY A 138 11.93 15.31 7.12
C GLY A 138 12.92 14.39 6.39
N VAL A 139 12.44 13.50 5.53
CA VAL A 139 13.25 12.50 4.82
C VAL A 139 13.55 12.99 3.40
N THR A 140 14.68 13.69 3.21
CA THR A 140 15.06 14.32 1.92
C THR A 140 16.13 13.54 1.19
N GLU A 141 17.07 12.93 1.90
CA GLU A 141 18.23 12.26 1.32
C GLU A 141 18.10 10.74 1.43
N PRO A 142 18.75 9.98 0.54
CA PRO A 142 18.84 8.53 0.68
C PRO A 142 19.36 8.14 2.06
N LEU A 143 18.71 7.18 2.71
CA LEU A 143 19.05 6.68 4.05
C LEU A 143 18.83 7.67 5.22
N SER A 144 18.31 8.88 5.01
CA SER A 144 18.06 9.83 6.11
C SER A 144 17.05 9.30 7.15
N VAL A 145 16.30 8.27 6.82
CA VAL A 145 15.41 7.57 7.76
C VAL A 145 16.16 6.63 8.72
N VAL A 146 17.46 6.36 8.51
CA VAL A 146 18.25 5.49 9.39
C VAL A 146 18.34 6.12 10.78
N GLY A 147 17.99 5.35 11.81
CA GLY A 147 17.95 5.84 13.19
C GLY A 147 16.70 6.65 13.56
N HIS A 148 15.80 6.90 12.62
CA HIS A 148 14.56 7.62 12.91
C HIS A 148 13.60 6.72 13.72
N HIS A 149 12.97 7.30 14.78
CA HIS A 149 12.06 6.56 15.67
C HIS A 149 10.86 5.91 14.94
N LYS A 150 10.45 6.46 13.81
CA LYS A 150 9.39 5.90 12.95
C LYS A 150 9.70 4.51 12.39
N LEU A 151 10.97 4.11 12.37
CA LEU A 151 11.34 2.72 12.04
C LEU A 151 10.87 1.75 13.13
N GLN A 152 11.01 2.15 14.40
CA GLN A 152 10.52 1.36 15.52
C GLN A 152 9.00 1.32 15.57
N GLU A 153 8.32 2.45 15.32
CA GLU A 153 6.85 2.49 15.22
C GLU A 153 6.33 1.54 14.11
N ALA A 154 7.01 1.51 12.96
CA ALA A 154 6.63 0.61 11.87
C ALA A 154 6.82 -0.87 12.27
N TYR A 155 7.88 -1.20 12.99
CA TYR A 155 8.10 -2.54 13.52
C TYR A 155 6.99 -2.93 14.52
N GLU A 156 6.70 -2.06 15.50
CA GLU A 156 5.67 -2.29 16.52
C GLU A 156 4.27 -2.43 15.91
N MET A 157 3.96 -1.62 14.90
CA MET A 157 2.72 -1.74 14.14
C MET A 157 2.61 -3.09 13.44
N GLY A 158 3.68 -3.56 12.80
CA GLY A 158 3.70 -4.90 12.20
C GLY A 158 3.58 -6.02 13.22
N GLN A 159 4.16 -5.84 14.41
CA GLN A 159 4.09 -6.82 15.48
C GLN A 159 2.71 -6.91 16.15
N SER A 160 1.90 -5.87 16.00
CA SER A 160 0.56 -5.79 16.61
C SER A 160 -0.58 -6.32 15.74
N LEU A 161 -0.27 -6.88 14.55
CA LEU A 161 -1.25 -7.45 13.63
C LEU A 161 -2.04 -8.63 14.22
#